data_394638c37c119311f68b33130d38aae8
#
_entry.id   394638c37c119311f68b33130d38aae8
#
_cell.length_a   1.000
_cell.length_b   1.000
_cell.length_c   1.000
_cell.angle_alpha   90.00
_cell.angle_beta   90.00
_cell.angle_gamma   90.00
#
_symmetry.space_group_name_H-M   'P 1'
#
loop_
_entity.id
_entity.type
_entity.pdbx_description
1 polymer ?
#
loop_
_entity_poly.entity_id
_entity_poly.type
_entity_poly.pdbx_seq_one_letter_code
_entity_poly.pdbx_strand_id
1 'polypeptide(L)'
;IADLAGVDPIVKVDGVSISSVLHGKGNKIKERYLYWEFYEKKGWRATRFGKWKAIQKNMHKGDQGPIEVYDLENDPSEKNDISSVNSKVLKKAKSIFEEAHVPSEHYVWKFLNKGDVEIYNK
;
A
#
# COMPACT_ATOMS: atom_id res chain seq x y z
N ILE A 1 2.70 -9.05 -19.71
CA ILE A 1 3.14 -9.13 -21.12
C ILE A 1 4.08 -10.32 -21.30
N ALA A 2 5.14 -10.48 -20.50
CA ALA A 2 6.11 -11.58 -20.64
C ALA A 2 5.42 -12.96 -20.71
N ASP A 3 4.52 -13.25 -19.78
CA ASP A 3 3.72 -14.47 -19.72
C ASP A 3 2.87 -14.69 -20.99
N LEU A 4 2.30 -13.63 -21.57
CA LEU A 4 1.57 -13.70 -22.86
C LEU A 4 2.51 -13.99 -24.05
N ALA A 5 3.75 -13.55 -23.96
CA ALA A 5 4.78 -13.78 -24.97
C ALA A 5 5.49 -15.14 -24.79
N GLY A 6 5.17 -15.90 -23.75
CA GLY A 6 5.79 -17.18 -23.43
C GLY A 6 7.24 -17.07 -22.95
N VAL A 7 7.62 -15.93 -22.36
CA VAL A 7 8.96 -15.69 -21.83
C VAL A 7 8.92 -15.33 -20.34
N ASP A 8 9.96 -15.72 -19.62
CA ASP A 8 10.12 -15.29 -18.23
C ASP A 8 10.58 -13.83 -18.14
N PRO A 9 10.14 -13.06 -17.13
CA PRO A 9 10.65 -11.72 -16.91
C PRO A 9 12.14 -11.77 -16.54
N ILE A 10 12.92 -10.87 -17.12
CA ILE A 10 14.40 -10.81 -16.94
C ILE A 10 14.75 -10.43 -15.48
N VAL A 11 13.86 -9.73 -14.79
CA VAL A 11 14.06 -9.26 -13.42
C VAL A 11 12.80 -9.52 -12.59
N LYS A 12 12.96 -9.56 -11.26
CA LYS A 12 11.82 -9.59 -10.35
C LYS A 12 11.01 -8.29 -10.51
N VAL A 13 9.72 -8.43 -10.75
CA VAL A 13 8.78 -7.32 -10.95
C VAL A 13 7.64 -7.40 -9.94
N ASP A 14 7.07 -6.25 -9.59
CA ASP A 14 5.93 -6.16 -8.65
C ASP A 14 4.61 -6.60 -9.31
N GLY A 15 4.57 -6.65 -10.63
CA GLY A 15 3.40 -7.05 -11.40
C GLY A 15 3.07 -8.52 -11.22
N VAL A 16 1.77 -8.86 -11.25
CA VAL A 16 1.30 -10.23 -11.36
C VAL A 16 0.70 -10.47 -12.74
N SER A 17 0.85 -11.69 -13.26
CA SER A 17 0.26 -12.05 -14.53
C SER A 17 -1.26 -12.07 -14.44
N ILE A 18 -1.90 -11.47 -15.43
CA ILE A 18 -3.35 -11.54 -15.67
C ILE A 18 -3.68 -12.35 -16.94
N SER A 19 -2.69 -13.06 -17.48
CA SER A 19 -2.83 -13.75 -18.77
C SER A 19 -3.98 -14.79 -18.74
N SER A 20 -4.13 -15.53 -17.66
CA SER A 20 -5.24 -16.47 -17.48
C SER A 20 -6.62 -15.79 -17.55
N VAL A 21 -6.75 -14.59 -17.01
CA VAL A 21 -7.98 -13.79 -17.08
C VAL A 21 -8.24 -13.34 -18.50
N LEU A 22 -7.20 -12.87 -19.20
CA LEU A 22 -7.30 -12.44 -20.60
C LEU A 22 -7.67 -13.58 -21.55
N HIS A 23 -7.27 -14.82 -21.25
CA HIS A 23 -7.66 -16.00 -22.00
C HIS A 23 -9.02 -16.59 -21.58
N GLY A 24 -9.78 -15.92 -20.71
CA GLY A 24 -11.07 -16.41 -20.24
C GLY A 24 -11.02 -17.67 -19.36
N LYS A 25 -9.83 -18.07 -18.89
CA LYS A 25 -9.65 -19.28 -18.07
C LYS A 25 -10.08 -19.14 -16.62
N GLY A 26 -10.67 -17.98 -16.24
CA GLY A 26 -11.36 -17.77 -14.99
C GLY A 26 -10.53 -17.90 -13.70
N ASN A 27 -9.21 -17.96 -13.79
CA ASN A 27 -8.36 -18.05 -12.61
C ASN A 27 -8.44 -16.77 -11.81
N LYS A 28 -8.82 -16.87 -10.55
CA LYS A 28 -8.79 -15.75 -9.62
C LYS A 28 -7.35 -15.28 -9.47
N ILE A 29 -7.12 -14.01 -9.76
CA ILE A 29 -5.84 -13.38 -9.38
C ILE A 29 -5.75 -13.49 -7.85
N LYS A 30 -4.63 -14.03 -7.35
CA LYS A 30 -4.41 -14.14 -5.90
C LYS A 30 -4.60 -12.77 -5.26
N GLU A 31 -5.49 -12.70 -4.27
CA GLU A 31 -5.68 -11.45 -3.53
C GLU A 31 -4.35 -11.00 -2.93
N ARG A 32 -4.03 -9.75 -3.18
CA ARG A 32 -2.88 -9.06 -2.61
C ARG A 32 -3.30 -7.68 -2.15
N TYR A 33 -2.56 -7.11 -1.23
CA TYR A 33 -2.69 -5.69 -0.96
C TYR A 33 -1.91 -4.89 -2.01
N LEU A 34 -2.32 -3.65 -2.20
CA LEU A 34 -1.58 -2.63 -2.92
C LEU A 34 -1.14 -1.59 -1.91
N TYR A 35 0.07 -1.05 -2.07
CA TYR A 35 0.66 -0.09 -1.16
C TYR A 35 1.26 1.06 -1.94
N TRP A 36 1.10 2.28 -1.43
CA TRP A 36 1.62 3.51 -2.02
C TRP A 36 2.17 4.44 -0.96
N GLU A 37 3.22 5.15 -1.32
CA GLU A 37 3.80 6.24 -0.56
C GLU A 37 3.88 7.48 -1.44
N PHE A 38 3.62 8.64 -0.86
CA PHE A 38 3.69 9.93 -1.49
C PHE A 38 4.40 10.89 -0.56
N TYR A 39 5.61 11.27 -0.91
CA TYR A 39 6.51 12.02 -0.05
C TYR A 39 6.36 13.52 -0.14
N GLU A 40 5.69 14.04 -1.15
CA GLU A 40 5.50 15.47 -1.31
C GLU A 40 4.56 16.09 -0.27
N LYS A 41 4.66 17.40 -0.10
CA LYS A 41 3.82 18.20 0.82
C LYS A 41 3.96 17.72 2.27
N LYS A 42 2.92 17.08 2.80
CA LYS A 42 2.87 16.59 4.19
C LYS A 42 3.16 15.10 4.31
N GLY A 43 3.38 14.44 3.20
CA GLY A 43 3.57 12.99 3.12
C GLY A 43 2.29 12.20 3.41
N TRP A 44 2.05 11.17 2.61
CA TRP A 44 0.91 10.25 2.75
C TRP A 44 1.38 8.83 2.51
N ARG A 45 0.70 7.88 3.09
CA ARG A 45 0.74 6.47 2.68
C ARG A 45 -0.66 5.90 2.61
N ALA A 46 -0.87 4.94 1.71
CA ALA A 46 -2.15 4.29 1.55
C ALA A 46 -1.98 2.81 1.24
N THR A 47 -2.96 2.02 1.61
CA THR A 47 -3.06 0.61 1.20
C THR A 47 -4.49 0.26 0.80
N ARG A 48 -4.62 -0.66 -0.16
CA ARG A 48 -5.89 -1.29 -0.55
C ARG A 48 -5.77 -2.81 -0.43
N PHE A 49 -6.71 -3.43 0.23
CA PHE A 49 -6.79 -4.88 0.41
C PHE A 49 -8.26 -5.33 0.42
N GLY A 50 -8.61 -6.18 -0.55
CA GLY A 50 -10.00 -6.50 -0.83
C GLY A 50 -10.81 -5.24 -1.12
N LYS A 51 -11.93 -5.06 -0.41
CA LYS A 51 -12.80 -3.88 -0.51
C LYS A 51 -12.35 -2.69 0.37
N TRP A 52 -11.35 -2.88 1.21
CA TRP A 52 -10.89 -1.88 2.17
C TRP A 52 -9.78 -1.01 1.59
N LYS A 53 -9.85 0.28 1.91
CA LYS A 53 -8.74 1.21 1.73
C LYS A 53 -8.41 1.85 3.07
N ALA A 54 -7.12 1.96 3.35
CA ALA A 54 -6.65 2.75 4.49
C ALA A 54 -5.68 3.81 3.99
N ILE A 55 -5.73 4.99 4.59
CA ILE A 55 -4.84 6.11 4.30
C ILE A 55 -4.35 6.74 5.59
N GLN A 56 -3.09 7.13 5.61
CA GLN A 56 -2.49 7.92 6.67
C GLN A 56 -1.81 9.14 6.07
N LYS A 57 -2.17 10.30 6.59
CA LYS A 57 -1.71 11.62 6.12
C LYS A 57 -0.73 12.23 7.13
N ASN A 58 -0.08 13.31 6.73
CA ASN A 58 0.83 14.10 7.59
C ASN A 58 2.06 13.31 8.07
N MET A 59 2.62 12.47 7.21
CA MET A 59 3.77 11.61 7.51
C MET A 59 5.07 12.38 7.81
N HIS A 60 5.16 13.67 7.44
CA HIS A 60 6.32 14.52 7.73
C HIS A 60 6.19 15.34 9.02
N LYS A 61 5.11 15.16 9.78
CA LYS A 61 4.94 15.84 11.07
C LYS A 61 5.35 14.91 12.21
N GLY A 62 5.80 15.49 13.33
CA GLY A 62 6.16 14.74 14.55
C GLY A 62 5.04 13.83 15.05
N ASP A 63 3.80 14.25 14.83
CA ASP A 63 2.61 13.42 15.02
C ASP A 63 2.11 12.97 13.66
N GLN A 64 2.31 11.71 13.33
CA GLN A 64 1.67 11.09 12.19
C GLN A 64 0.15 11.22 12.35
N GLY A 65 -0.54 11.60 11.27
CA GLY A 65 -2.00 11.66 11.30
C GLY A 65 -2.63 10.30 11.61
N PRO A 66 -3.89 10.29 12.03
CA PRO A 66 -4.61 9.03 12.24
C PRO A 66 -4.71 8.25 10.93
N ILE A 67 -4.87 6.92 11.06
CA ILE A 67 -5.19 6.08 9.93
C ILE A 67 -6.69 6.10 9.73
N GLU A 68 -7.13 6.61 8.59
CA GLU A 68 -8.52 6.56 8.13
C GLU A 68 -8.75 5.23 7.39
N VAL A 69 -9.94 4.64 7.52
CA VAL A 69 -10.30 3.36 6.87
C VAL A 69 -11.64 3.52 6.16
N TYR A 70 -11.74 3.01 4.93
CA TYR A 70 -12.91 3.14 4.07
C TYR A 70 -13.34 1.79 3.47
N ASP A 71 -14.65 1.58 3.37
CA ASP A 71 -15.27 0.44 2.67
C ASP A 71 -15.62 0.85 1.23
N LEU A 72 -14.74 0.59 0.28
CA LEU A 72 -14.92 1.02 -1.11
C LEU A 72 -16.10 0.34 -1.83
N GLU A 73 -16.64 -0.74 -1.28
CA GLU A 73 -17.84 -1.39 -1.83
C GLU A 73 -19.10 -0.57 -1.51
N ASN A 74 -19.19 -0.03 -0.31
CA ASN A 74 -20.35 0.73 0.17
C ASN A 74 -20.11 2.25 0.15
N ASP A 75 -18.88 2.69 0.15
CA ASP A 75 -18.47 4.10 0.15
C ASP A 75 -17.30 4.34 -0.84
N PRO A 76 -17.56 4.25 -2.16
CA PRO A 76 -16.51 4.46 -3.16
C PRO A 76 -15.99 5.91 -3.21
N SER A 77 -16.67 6.84 -2.55
CA SER A 77 -16.29 8.25 -2.46
C SER A 77 -15.46 8.57 -1.22
N GLU A 78 -15.17 7.59 -0.36
CA GLU A 78 -14.32 7.74 0.83
C GLU A 78 -14.78 8.87 1.76
N LYS A 79 -16.10 8.94 2.03
CA LYS A 79 -16.69 10.00 2.85
C LYS A 79 -16.79 9.62 4.33
N ASN A 80 -16.86 8.32 4.63
CA ASN A 80 -17.13 7.81 5.96
C ASN A 80 -15.92 7.01 6.48
N ASP A 81 -15.12 7.63 7.34
CA ASP A 81 -14.06 6.93 8.04
C ASP A 81 -14.66 5.97 9.09
N ILE A 82 -14.39 4.69 8.92
CA ILE A 82 -14.84 3.61 9.81
C ILE A 82 -13.74 3.08 10.71
N SER A 83 -12.61 3.75 10.83
CA SER A 83 -11.46 3.30 11.62
C SER A 83 -11.81 3.08 13.09
N SER A 84 -12.71 3.92 13.66
CA SER A 84 -13.17 3.83 15.05
C SER A 84 -14.06 2.62 15.34
N VAL A 85 -14.81 2.13 14.34
CA VAL A 85 -15.78 1.05 14.49
C VAL A 85 -15.28 -0.29 13.92
N ASN A 86 -14.21 -0.29 13.14
CA ASN A 86 -13.65 -1.51 12.54
C ASN A 86 -12.18 -1.74 12.92
N SER A 87 -11.96 -2.05 14.19
CA SER A 87 -10.61 -2.26 14.75
C SER A 87 -9.84 -3.39 14.06
N LYS A 88 -10.51 -4.42 13.55
CA LYS A 88 -9.88 -5.54 12.84
C LYS A 88 -9.25 -5.07 11.52
N VAL A 89 -9.98 -4.27 10.74
CA VAL A 89 -9.49 -3.72 9.48
C VAL A 89 -8.38 -2.71 9.74
N LEU A 90 -8.53 -1.85 10.73
CA LEU A 90 -7.49 -0.91 11.14
C LEU A 90 -6.19 -1.63 11.54
N LYS A 91 -6.28 -2.71 12.32
CA LYS A 91 -5.11 -3.52 12.70
C LYS A 91 -4.42 -4.14 11.48
N LYS A 92 -5.20 -4.65 10.52
CA LYS A 92 -4.68 -5.19 9.27
C LYS A 92 -3.98 -4.12 8.44
N ALA A 93 -4.56 -2.92 8.34
CA ALA A 93 -3.95 -1.79 7.65
C ALA A 93 -2.60 -1.39 8.26
N LYS A 94 -2.52 -1.32 9.59
CA LYS A 94 -1.26 -1.05 10.32
C LYS A 94 -0.19 -2.09 9.97
N SER A 95 -0.53 -3.37 10.03
CA SER A 95 0.39 -4.47 9.68
C SER A 95 0.91 -4.34 8.25
N ILE A 96 0.05 -3.97 7.28
CA ILE A 96 0.47 -3.76 5.89
C ILE A 96 1.40 -2.55 5.78
N PHE A 97 1.11 -1.46 6.47
CA PHE A 97 1.95 -0.27 6.46
C PHE A 97 3.37 -0.53 7.00
N GLU A 98 3.50 -1.42 7.99
CA GLU A 98 4.79 -1.83 8.55
C GLU A 98 5.53 -2.80 7.64
N GLU A 99 4.82 -3.78 7.07
CA GLU A 99 5.41 -4.81 6.21
C GLU A 99 5.84 -4.28 4.84
N ALA A 100 5.02 -3.38 4.25
CA ALA A 100 5.19 -2.95 2.87
C ALA A 100 6.15 -1.77 2.71
N HIS A 101 6.45 -1.05 3.78
CA HIS A 101 7.37 0.07 3.73
C HIS A 101 8.79 -0.41 3.43
N VAL A 102 9.38 0.16 2.39
CA VAL A 102 10.80 -0.04 2.05
C VAL A 102 11.48 1.32 2.15
N PRO A 103 12.50 1.47 3.00
CA PRO A 103 13.25 2.72 3.11
C PRO A 103 13.79 3.18 1.75
N SER A 104 13.62 4.46 1.45
CA SER A 104 14.11 5.06 0.21
C SER A 104 15.44 5.78 0.45
N GLU A 105 16.40 5.61 -0.46
CA GLU A 105 17.68 6.35 -0.42
C GLU A 105 17.51 7.84 -0.73
N HIS A 106 16.40 8.24 -1.34
CA HIS A 106 16.17 9.62 -1.80
C HIS A 106 15.13 10.38 -0.99
N TYR A 107 14.19 9.66 -0.34
CA TYR A 107 13.08 10.26 0.37
C TYR A 107 12.88 9.61 1.73
N VAL A 108 12.98 10.39 2.78
CA VAL A 108 12.73 9.93 4.15
C VAL A 108 11.52 10.63 4.72
N TRP A 109 10.66 9.85 5.32
CA TRP A 109 9.72 10.39 6.27
C TRP A 109 10.43 10.70 7.57
N LYS A 110 10.34 11.93 8.04
CA LYS A 110 11.08 12.41 9.22
C LYS A 110 10.76 11.66 10.53
N PHE A 111 9.83 10.71 10.50
CA PHE A 111 9.36 9.95 11.68
C PHE A 111 9.51 8.45 11.56
N LEU A 112 10.05 7.99 10.48
CA LEU A 112 10.27 6.58 10.31
C LEU A 112 11.46 6.13 11.12
N ASN A 113 11.34 4.92 11.63
CA ASN A 113 12.21 4.15 12.46
C ASN A 113 13.70 4.46 12.34
N LYS A 114 14.46 4.22 13.39
CA LYS A 114 15.93 4.40 13.43
C LYS A 114 16.66 3.84 12.20
N GLY A 115 16.16 2.75 11.58
CA GLY A 115 16.72 2.18 10.36
C GLY A 115 16.64 3.08 9.11
N ASP A 116 15.59 3.89 8.98
CA ASP A 116 15.44 4.81 7.84
C ASP A 116 16.42 5.98 7.92
N VAL A 117 16.79 6.38 9.14
CA VAL A 117 17.76 7.47 9.40
C VAL A 117 19.19 7.02 9.14
N GLU A 118 19.51 5.75 9.37
CA GLU A 118 20.88 5.21 9.18
C GLU A 118 21.29 5.13 7.72
N ILE A 119 20.33 4.99 6.78
CA ILE A 119 20.60 5.00 5.34
C ILE A 119 21.06 6.37 4.87
N TYR A 120 20.61 7.44 5.52
CA TYR A 120 20.94 8.83 5.15
C TYR A 120 22.27 9.36 5.72
N ASN A 121 22.83 8.70 6.72
CA ASN A 121 24.07 9.11 7.37
C ASN A 121 25.30 8.38 6.83
N LYS A 122 25.17 7.67 5.72
CA LYS A 122 26.27 7.07 4.96
C LYS A 122 26.55 7.85 3.68
#